data_2d87353b6a8361cabd35e2fc0400239d
#
_entry.id   2d87353b6a8361cabd35e2fc0400239d
#
_cell.length_a   1.000
_cell.length_b   1.000
_cell.length_c   1.000
_cell.angle_alpha   90.00
_cell.angle_beta   90.00
_cell.angle_gamma   90.00
#
_symmetry.space_group_name_H-M   'P 1'
#
loop_
_entity.id
_entity.type
_entity.pdbx_description
1 polymer ?
#
loop_
_entity_poly.entity_id
_entity_poly.type
_entity_poly.pdbx_seq_one_letter_code
_entity_poly.pdbx_strand_id
1 'polypeptide(L)'
;TEPGEETPPVTEPGGEPPPVTEPGEETPSVPDPEQPGVSINPPKTAPGTDAVLSMSVAPMLMFKNEMQNLRFRQGLSEKTDGDNGAWVRFTGGNSNVNSGHMHFKFEQSGLELGVDHVFDSADAKTRAGLFTSYNSGRVKHARGGVSRIDSISVGAQATWFHNQGWYVDGLLKYNRFDNTLSAMSTNGNSIYADYSQNALGASLEFGKSIYVNNEVWAEPYARLSAARLEGQNIRLNNQMKGNIRDQNSLTTELGFNLGRTFSMDKNSTITPFVKAAWVREYVDNNTTEINDRNTFVTDLSGNTGKFGLGINASFNKELSLFAEVDYAKGEKQEDPLQANVGFRYSF
;
A
#
# COMPACT_ATOMS: atom_id res chain seq x y z
N THR A 1 -25.18 -88.83 -63.06
CA THR A 1 -23.97 -88.42 -63.79
C THR A 1 -23.18 -87.44 -62.94
N GLU A 2 -21.98 -87.80 -62.71
CA GLU A 2 -21.07 -87.36 -61.65
C GLU A 2 -20.52 -85.93 -61.69
N PRO A 3 -20.01 -85.45 -60.57
CA PRO A 3 -19.58 -84.09 -60.36
C PRO A 3 -18.09 -83.89 -60.61
N GLY A 4 -17.70 -82.72 -61.05
CA GLY A 4 -16.34 -82.30 -61.22
C GLY A 4 -15.75 -81.80 -59.90
N GLU A 5 -14.57 -82.32 -59.54
CA GLU A 5 -13.68 -81.88 -58.48
C GLU A 5 -12.98 -80.56 -58.85
N GLU A 6 -13.08 -79.51 -58.05
CA GLU A 6 -12.21 -78.35 -58.07
C GLU A 6 -11.24 -78.39 -56.89
N THR A 7 -9.95 -78.38 -57.24
CA THR A 7 -8.87 -78.29 -56.29
C THR A 7 -8.69 -76.84 -55.78
N PRO A 8 -8.42 -76.61 -54.46
CA PRO A 8 -8.14 -75.32 -53.98
C PRO A 8 -6.69 -74.84 -54.23
N PRO A 9 -6.44 -73.52 -54.38
CA PRO A 9 -5.13 -72.97 -54.61
C PRO A 9 -4.26 -72.97 -53.34
N VAL A 10 -3.00 -73.30 -53.62
CA VAL A 10 -1.91 -73.25 -52.64
C VAL A 10 -1.60 -71.79 -52.29
N THR A 11 -1.62 -71.43 -51.00
CA THR A 11 -1.15 -70.16 -50.51
C THR A 11 0.27 -70.38 -49.98
N GLU A 12 1.18 -69.52 -50.46
CA GLU A 12 2.57 -69.40 -49.98
C GLU A 12 2.66 -68.85 -48.54
N PRO A 13 3.66 -69.23 -47.71
CA PRO A 13 3.95 -68.69 -46.45
C PRO A 13 4.96 -67.51 -46.55
N GLY A 14 4.51 -66.36 -46.29
CA GLY A 14 5.37 -65.18 -46.23
C GLY A 14 4.65 -64.06 -45.44
N GLY A 15 4.69 -64.11 -44.16
CA GLY A 15 4.22 -63.04 -43.27
C GLY A 15 5.18 -62.88 -42.14
N GLU A 16 5.88 -61.77 -42.14
CA GLU A 16 6.70 -61.31 -41.02
C GLU A 16 5.89 -61.20 -39.73
N PRO A 17 6.49 -61.49 -38.55
CA PRO A 17 5.79 -61.25 -37.27
C PRO A 17 5.61 -59.77 -37.02
N PRO A 18 4.50 -59.35 -36.36
CA PRO A 18 4.28 -57.96 -36.00
C PRO A 18 5.35 -57.45 -35.01
N PRO A 19 5.75 -56.18 -35.11
CA PRO A 19 6.77 -55.60 -34.22
C PRO A 19 6.26 -55.60 -32.76
N VAL A 20 7.12 -56.09 -31.88
CA VAL A 20 6.94 -56.01 -30.43
C VAL A 20 7.05 -54.52 -30.04
N THR A 21 5.96 -53.93 -29.60
CA THR A 21 5.95 -52.64 -28.96
C THR A 21 6.58 -52.78 -27.57
N GLU A 22 7.78 -52.20 -27.40
CA GLU A 22 8.35 -51.95 -26.08
C GLU A 22 7.41 -51.00 -25.31
N PRO A 23 7.27 -51.17 -23.98
CA PRO A 23 6.53 -50.20 -23.16
C PRO A 23 7.27 -48.88 -23.15
N GLY A 24 6.74 -47.90 -23.85
CA GLY A 24 7.26 -46.54 -23.83
C GLY A 24 7.18 -45.99 -22.41
N GLU A 25 8.30 -45.47 -21.90
CA GLU A 25 8.33 -44.63 -20.74
C GLU A 25 7.36 -43.47 -20.93
N GLU A 26 6.32 -43.44 -20.12
CA GLU A 26 5.46 -42.25 -19.98
C GLU A 26 6.29 -41.12 -19.36
N THR A 27 6.83 -40.26 -20.19
CA THR A 27 7.28 -38.93 -19.74
C THR A 27 6.06 -38.20 -19.18
N PRO A 28 6.14 -37.67 -17.93
CA PRO A 28 5.05 -36.89 -17.40
C PRO A 28 4.81 -35.68 -18.33
N SER A 29 3.59 -35.63 -18.87
CA SER A 29 3.13 -34.53 -19.72
C SER A 29 3.21 -33.22 -18.90
N VAL A 30 4.04 -32.30 -19.35
CA VAL A 30 4.00 -30.92 -18.91
C VAL A 30 2.61 -30.38 -19.26
N PRO A 31 1.84 -29.79 -18.31
CA PRO A 31 0.53 -29.23 -18.64
C PRO A 31 0.68 -28.12 -19.66
N ASP A 32 -0.12 -28.20 -20.72
CA ASP A 32 -0.28 -27.17 -21.74
C ASP A 32 -0.71 -25.84 -21.09
N PRO A 33 -0.03 -24.71 -21.32
CA PRO A 33 -0.37 -23.43 -20.72
C PRO A 33 -1.68 -22.80 -21.22
N GLU A 34 -2.42 -23.41 -22.12
CA GLU A 34 -3.63 -22.84 -22.74
C GLU A 34 -4.95 -23.56 -22.43
N GLN A 35 -5.09 -24.25 -21.29
CA GLN A 35 -6.43 -24.65 -20.85
C GLN A 35 -7.10 -23.56 -20.01
N PRO A 36 -8.15 -22.87 -20.51
CA PRO A 36 -8.92 -21.93 -19.70
C PRO A 36 -9.77 -22.72 -18.71
N GLY A 37 -9.50 -22.56 -17.41
CA GLY A 37 -10.52 -22.84 -16.42
C GLY A 37 -10.28 -23.90 -15.37
N VAL A 38 -9.06 -24.18 -14.95
CA VAL A 38 -8.85 -24.78 -13.62
C VAL A 38 -8.53 -23.63 -12.66
N SER A 39 -9.57 -23.09 -12.04
CA SER A 39 -9.41 -22.25 -10.82
C SER A 39 -8.84 -23.17 -9.75
N ILE A 40 -7.52 -23.20 -9.63
CA ILE A 40 -6.85 -23.83 -8.50
C ILE A 40 -7.12 -22.90 -7.31
N ASN A 41 -8.22 -23.15 -6.59
CA ASN A 41 -8.41 -22.49 -5.30
C ASN A 41 -7.17 -22.80 -4.45
N PRO A 42 -6.45 -21.78 -3.96
CA PRO A 42 -5.31 -22.03 -3.10
C PRO A 42 -5.72 -22.91 -1.92
N PRO A 43 -4.87 -23.83 -1.47
CA PRO A 43 -5.22 -24.74 -0.38
C PRO A 43 -5.69 -23.94 0.84
N LYS A 44 -6.80 -24.35 1.46
CA LYS A 44 -7.37 -23.65 2.61
C LYS A 44 -6.38 -23.66 3.76
N THR A 45 -5.92 -22.49 4.15
CA THR A 45 -5.10 -22.26 5.34
C THR A 45 -5.94 -22.29 6.63
N ALA A 46 -5.32 -22.43 7.79
CA ALA A 46 -5.99 -22.24 9.08
C ALA A 46 -6.26 -20.73 9.31
N PRO A 47 -7.33 -20.34 10.03
CA PRO A 47 -7.61 -18.93 10.32
C PRO A 47 -6.46 -18.20 11.02
N GLY A 48 -5.71 -18.89 11.89
CA GLY A 48 -4.51 -18.32 12.51
C GLY A 48 -3.39 -18.01 11.52
N THR A 49 -3.21 -18.85 10.49
CA THR A 49 -2.28 -18.57 9.39
C THR A 49 -2.68 -17.29 8.67
N ASP A 50 -3.95 -17.16 8.26
CA ASP A 50 -4.45 -15.98 7.56
C ASP A 50 -4.28 -14.71 8.42
N ALA A 51 -4.45 -14.82 9.73
CA ALA A 51 -4.25 -13.71 10.66
C ALA A 51 -2.77 -13.29 10.74
N VAL A 52 -1.83 -14.24 10.82
CA VAL A 52 -0.39 -13.93 10.81
C VAL A 52 0.00 -13.27 9.49
N LEU A 53 -0.49 -13.79 8.34
CA LEU A 53 -0.22 -13.21 7.03
C LEU A 53 -0.80 -11.79 6.90
N SER A 54 -2.01 -11.55 7.41
CA SER A 54 -2.62 -10.22 7.45
C SER A 54 -1.82 -9.26 8.31
N MET A 55 -1.36 -9.70 9.49
CA MET A 55 -0.56 -8.88 10.41
C MET A 55 0.88 -8.67 9.93
N SER A 56 1.38 -9.45 8.97
CA SER A 56 2.68 -9.18 8.35
C SER A 56 2.66 -7.96 7.42
N VAL A 57 1.51 -7.62 6.83
CA VAL A 57 1.36 -6.48 5.90
C VAL A 57 0.66 -5.26 6.51
N ALA A 58 -0.22 -5.46 7.51
CA ALA A 58 -1.03 -4.37 8.04
C ALA A 58 -0.20 -3.21 8.65
N PRO A 59 0.92 -3.44 9.39
CA PRO A 59 1.78 -2.35 9.85
C PRO A 59 2.45 -1.58 8.71
N MET A 60 2.84 -2.25 7.61
CA MET A 60 3.39 -1.59 6.42
C MET A 60 2.31 -0.73 5.74
N LEU A 61 1.07 -1.23 5.66
CA LEU A 61 -0.06 -0.45 5.13
C LEU A 61 -0.31 0.80 5.95
N MET A 62 -0.31 0.69 7.29
CA MET A 62 -0.40 1.82 8.20
C MET A 62 0.72 2.84 7.98
N PHE A 63 1.97 2.36 7.89
CA PHE A 63 3.14 3.20 7.66
C PHE A 63 3.06 3.98 6.33
N LYS A 64 2.64 3.30 5.25
CA LYS A 64 2.43 3.93 3.93
C LYS A 64 1.36 5.03 3.99
N ASN A 65 0.24 4.76 4.67
CA ASN A 65 -0.83 5.74 4.84
C ASN A 65 -0.37 6.97 5.66
N GLU A 66 0.49 6.77 6.66
CA GLU A 66 1.08 7.86 7.44
C GLU A 66 2.05 8.74 6.61
N MET A 67 2.76 8.16 5.63
CA MET A 67 3.71 8.87 4.76
C MET A 67 3.03 9.71 3.67
N GLN A 68 1.73 9.58 3.47
CA GLN A 68 1.04 10.28 2.39
C GLN A 68 0.94 11.80 2.60
N ASN A 69 1.13 12.55 1.50
CA ASN A 69 0.80 13.98 1.35
C ASN A 69 1.45 14.96 2.33
N LEU A 70 2.76 15.04 2.33
CA LEU A 70 3.53 16.02 3.09
C LEU A 70 3.11 17.46 2.82
N ARG A 71 2.90 17.81 1.58
CA ARG A 71 2.60 19.16 1.14
C ARG A 71 1.33 19.71 1.73
N PHE A 72 0.30 18.86 1.83
CA PHE A 72 -0.98 19.24 2.44
C PHE A 72 -0.95 19.21 3.97
N ARG A 73 0.06 18.61 4.61
CA ARG A 73 0.25 18.69 6.05
C ARG A 73 0.48 20.12 6.54
N GLN A 74 1.09 20.93 5.69
CA GLN A 74 1.52 22.28 6.03
C GLN A 74 0.58 23.37 5.51
N GLY A 75 -0.53 22.98 4.86
CA GLY A 75 -1.34 23.88 4.07
C GLY A 75 -0.64 24.28 2.78
N LEU A 76 -1.37 24.74 1.78
CA LEU A 76 -0.82 25.28 0.53
C LEU A 76 -0.07 26.59 0.81
N SER A 77 1.18 26.49 1.15
CA SER A 77 1.90 27.60 1.71
C SER A 77 2.80 28.33 0.73
N GLU A 78 2.59 28.14 -0.57
CA GLU A 78 3.33 28.91 -1.58
C GLU A 78 3.08 30.42 -1.49
N LYS A 79 1.89 30.81 -0.97
CA LYS A 79 1.49 32.21 -0.86
C LYS A 79 1.43 32.76 0.58
N THR A 80 1.59 31.92 1.59
CA THR A 80 1.73 32.42 2.96
C THR A 80 3.16 32.91 3.13
N ASP A 81 3.30 34.19 3.32
CA ASP A 81 4.57 34.83 3.60
C ASP A 81 5.29 34.11 4.75
N GLY A 82 6.36 33.51 4.40
CA GLY A 82 7.58 33.11 4.99
C GLY A 82 7.70 32.76 6.47
N ASP A 83 6.64 32.49 7.18
CA ASP A 83 6.73 32.37 8.63
C ASP A 83 6.92 30.92 9.08
N ASN A 84 7.69 30.77 10.16
CA ASN A 84 7.79 29.53 10.92
C ASN A 84 6.42 29.10 11.39
N GLY A 85 6.23 27.85 11.71
CA GLY A 85 4.94 27.41 12.15
C GLY A 85 4.94 26.13 12.97
N ALA A 86 3.83 25.94 13.66
CA ALA A 86 3.47 24.70 14.31
C ALA A 86 2.14 24.21 13.71
N TRP A 87 2.00 22.90 13.62
CA TRP A 87 0.80 22.32 13.03
C TRP A 87 0.39 21.05 13.76
N VAL A 88 -0.90 20.75 13.65
CA VAL A 88 -1.51 19.53 14.14
C VAL A 88 -2.36 18.92 13.02
N ARG A 89 -2.34 17.61 12.89
CA ARG A 89 -3.11 16.87 11.91
C ARG A 89 -3.76 15.64 12.54
N PHE A 90 -5.04 15.47 12.28
CA PHE A 90 -5.81 14.26 12.56
C PHE A 90 -5.95 13.46 11.27
N THR A 91 -5.70 12.17 11.33
CA THR A 91 -5.83 11.26 10.21
C THR A 91 -6.78 10.12 10.54
N GLY A 92 -7.47 9.62 9.56
CA GLY A 92 -8.32 8.45 9.72
C GLY A 92 -8.61 7.81 8.37
N GLY A 93 -8.84 6.50 8.36
CA GLY A 93 -9.16 5.82 7.13
C GLY A 93 -9.42 4.34 7.32
N ASN A 94 -9.85 3.73 6.24
CA ASN A 94 -10.08 2.30 6.17
C ASN A 94 -9.53 1.73 4.86
N SER A 95 -9.13 0.47 4.92
CA SER A 95 -8.62 -0.29 3.78
C SER A 95 -9.24 -1.69 3.79
N ASN A 96 -9.56 -2.20 2.61
CA ASN A 96 -9.95 -3.58 2.40
C ASN A 96 -8.83 -4.28 1.64
N VAL A 97 -8.26 -5.33 2.18
CA VAL A 97 -7.22 -6.13 1.55
C VAL A 97 -7.77 -7.48 1.16
N ASN A 98 -7.53 -7.86 -0.10
CA ASN A 98 -7.94 -9.15 -0.66
C ASN A 98 -6.85 -9.66 -1.60
N SER A 99 -5.86 -10.36 -1.06
CA SER A 99 -4.71 -10.87 -1.80
C SER A 99 -4.24 -12.20 -1.24
N GLY A 100 -4.24 -13.25 -2.04
CA GLY A 100 -3.81 -14.60 -1.64
C GLY A 100 -4.61 -15.10 -0.43
N HIS A 101 -3.94 -15.29 0.70
CA HIS A 101 -4.55 -15.70 1.98
C HIS A 101 -4.84 -14.50 2.92
N MET A 102 -4.57 -13.28 2.46
CA MET A 102 -4.79 -12.06 3.24
C MET A 102 -6.15 -11.46 2.89
N HIS A 103 -7.12 -11.68 3.78
CA HIS A 103 -8.48 -11.13 3.66
C HIS A 103 -8.83 -10.43 4.95
N PHE A 104 -8.73 -9.09 4.95
CA PHE A 104 -9.00 -8.31 6.15
C PHE A 104 -9.48 -6.89 5.82
N LYS A 105 -10.15 -6.29 6.80
CA LYS A 105 -10.43 -4.85 6.82
C LYS A 105 -9.53 -4.19 7.85
N PHE A 106 -8.93 -3.09 7.47
CA PHE A 106 -8.07 -2.30 8.32
C PHE A 106 -8.70 -0.92 8.55
N GLU A 107 -8.80 -0.50 9.79
CA GLU A 107 -9.28 0.82 10.20
C GLU A 107 -8.17 1.48 11.01
N GLN A 108 -7.85 2.74 10.71
CA GLN A 108 -6.83 3.48 11.42
C GLN A 108 -7.26 4.90 11.73
N SER A 109 -6.70 5.45 12.80
CA SER A 109 -6.79 6.87 13.14
C SER A 109 -5.54 7.33 13.86
N GLY A 110 -5.20 8.60 13.75
CA GLY A 110 -3.99 9.13 14.35
C GLY A 110 -3.99 10.63 14.52
N LEU A 111 -3.01 11.07 15.31
CA LEU A 111 -2.67 12.46 15.58
C LEU A 111 -1.20 12.68 15.23
N GLU A 112 -0.92 13.74 14.50
CA GLU A 112 0.43 14.15 14.15
C GLU A 112 0.64 15.63 14.51
N LEU A 113 1.80 15.94 15.08
CA LEU A 113 2.21 17.27 15.52
C LEU A 113 3.57 17.60 14.92
N GLY A 114 3.73 18.80 14.43
CA GLY A 114 5.01 19.21 13.85
C GLY A 114 5.27 20.69 13.98
N VAL A 115 6.55 21.02 13.80
CA VAL A 115 7.06 22.39 13.74
C VAL A 115 7.98 22.52 12.55
N ASP A 116 7.99 23.69 11.94
CA ASP A 116 8.85 23.94 10.79
C ASP A 116 9.40 25.37 10.80
N HIS A 117 10.51 25.52 10.09
CA HIS A 117 11.21 26.78 9.89
C HIS A 117 11.38 27.04 8.39
N VAL A 118 11.25 28.30 8.00
CA VAL A 118 11.41 28.75 6.61
C VAL A 118 12.74 29.45 6.44
N PHE A 119 13.48 29.00 5.45
CA PHE A 119 14.75 29.59 4.99
C PHE A 119 14.50 30.26 3.65
N ASP A 120 14.65 31.57 3.59
CA ASP A 120 14.51 32.35 2.36
C ASP A 120 15.83 32.46 1.62
N SER A 121 15.76 32.32 0.29
CA SER A 121 16.88 32.64 -0.60
C SER A 121 16.36 33.49 -1.77
N ALA A 122 17.27 34.02 -2.62
CA ALA A 122 16.89 34.95 -3.68
C ALA A 122 15.81 34.40 -4.64
N ASP A 123 15.91 33.11 -5.00
CA ASP A 123 15.05 32.49 -6.01
C ASP A 123 14.18 31.34 -5.48
N ALA A 124 14.26 31.06 -4.18
CA ALA A 124 13.58 29.90 -3.60
C ALA A 124 13.32 30.09 -2.09
N LYS A 125 12.30 29.38 -1.60
CA LYS A 125 12.04 29.20 -0.16
C LYS A 125 12.20 27.74 0.19
N THR A 126 12.85 27.44 1.30
CA THR A 126 12.94 26.08 1.84
C THR A 126 12.26 26.04 3.19
N ARG A 127 11.26 25.18 3.32
CA ARG A 127 10.64 24.89 4.62
C ARG A 127 11.14 23.54 5.11
N ALA A 128 11.72 23.49 6.30
CA ALA A 128 12.18 22.25 6.92
C ALA A 128 11.59 22.12 8.32
N GLY A 129 11.21 20.90 8.71
CA GLY A 129 10.54 20.66 9.97
C GLY A 129 10.71 19.26 10.51
N LEU A 130 10.35 19.13 11.78
CA LEU A 130 10.29 17.86 12.51
C LEU A 130 8.86 17.61 12.96
N PHE A 131 8.51 16.34 13.05
CA PHE A 131 7.18 15.94 13.53
C PHE A 131 7.23 14.63 14.31
N THR A 132 6.17 14.41 15.08
CA THR A 132 5.89 13.15 15.77
C THR A 132 4.43 12.79 15.56
N SER A 133 4.12 11.49 15.60
CA SER A 133 2.72 11.04 15.53
C SER A 133 2.45 9.84 16.43
N TYR A 134 1.19 9.72 16.82
CA TYR A 134 0.62 8.51 17.39
C TYR A 134 -0.56 8.06 16.55
N ASN A 135 -0.56 6.79 16.17
CA ASN A 135 -1.62 6.18 15.38
C ASN A 135 -2.06 4.86 16.01
N SER A 136 -3.33 4.54 15.87
CA SER A 136 -3.91 3.27 16.28
C SER A 136 -4.72 2.67 15.15
N GLY A 137 -4.59 1.35 14.96
CA GLY A 137 -5.26 0.61 13.92
C GLY A 137 -5.90 -0.67 14.40
N ARG A 138 -6.95 -1.10 13.71
CA ARG A 138 -7.64 -2.37 13.95
C ARG A 138 -7.71 -3.17 12.66
N VAL A 139 -7.26 -4.43 12.74
CA VAL A 139 -7.28 -5.41 11.65
C VAL A 139 -8.41 -6.40 11.93
N LYS A 140 -9.49 -6.34 11.17
CA LYS A 140 -10.64 -7.25 11.27
C LYS A 140 -10.41 -8.41 10.29
N HIS A 141 -10.06 -9.57 10.80
CA HIS A 141 -9.79 -10.75 10.00
C HIS A 141 -11.09 -11.36 9.44
N ALA A 142 -11.12 -11.73 8.17
CA ALA A 142 -12.30 -12.27 7.51
C ALA A 142 -12.81 -13.57 8.16
N ARG A 143 -11.92 -14.35 8.78
CA ARG A 143 -12.24 -15.63 9.45
C ARG A 143 -12.38 -15.51 10.97
N GLY A 144 -12.55 -14.26 11.47
CA GLY A 144 -12.81 -13.96 12.88
C GLY A 144 -11.58 -13.50 13.66
N GLY A 145 -11.84 -12.61 14.60
CA GLY A 145 -10.85 -11.95 15.43
C GLY A 145 -10.54 -10.52 14.97
N VAL A 146 -10.01 -9.73 15.89
CA VAL A 146 -9.63 -8.33 15.63
C VAL A 146 -8.26 -8.09 16.26
N SER A 147 -7.27 -7.90 15.44
CA SER A 147 -5.92 -7.51 15.85
C SER A 147 -5.81 -5.99 15.97
N ARG A 148 -4.83 -5.54 16.75
CA ARG A 148 -4.58 -4.13 17.02
C ARG A 148 -3.14 -3.78 16.71
N ILE A 149 -2.93 -2.55 16.24
CA ILE A 149 -1.62 -1.97 15.92
C ILE A 149 -1.60 -0.58 16.51
N ASP A 150 -0.65 -0.30 17.40
CA ASP A 150 -0.38 1.04 17.90
C ASP A 150 1.00 1.48 17.39
N SER A 151 1.13 2.73 16.98
CA SER A 151 2.34 3.27 16.36
C SER A 151 2.72 4.60 16.96
N ILE A 152 3.99 4.76 17.32
CA ILE A 152 4.61 6.04 17.61
C ILE A 152 5.66 6.30 16.55
N SER A 153 5.72 7.54 16.06
CA SER A 153 6.70 7.91 15.04
C SER A 153 7.38 9.23 15.30
N VAL A 154 8.55 9.37 14.68
CA VAL A 154 9.25 10.63 14.51
C VAL A 154 9.66 10.78 13.06
N GLY A 155 9.69 12.01 12.56
CA GLY A 155 10.11 12.25 11.19
C GLY A 155 10.64 13.65 10.97
N ALA A 156 11.31 13.81 9.84
CA ALA A 156 11.79 15.07 9.31
C ALA A 156 11.27 15.27 7.90
N GLN A 157 11.01 16.50 7.54
CA GLN A 157 10.53 16.88 6.22
C GLN A 157 11.20 18.15 5.75
N ALA A 158 11.38 18.29 4.44
CA ALA A 158 11.87 19.51 3.83
C ALA A 158 11.21 19.71 2.46
N THR A 159 10.71 20.93 2.22
CA THR A 159 10.11 21.32 0.96
C THR A 159 10.87 22.50 0.42
N TRP A 160 11.45 22.37 -0.77
CA TRP A 160 12.07 23.45 -1.51
C TRP A 160 11.09 23.96 -2.57
N PHE A 161 10.80 25.25 -2.58
CA PHE A 161 9.94 25.93 -3.54
C PHE A 161 10.73 26.96 -4.33
N HIS A 162 10.76 26.85 -5.62
CA HIS A 162 11.37 27.83 -6.53
C HIS A 162 10.34 28.85 -7.02
N ASN A 163 10.75 30.11 -7.20
CA ASN A 163 9.86 31.21 -7.64
C ASN A 163 9.16 30.97 -9.00
N GLN A 164 9.65 30.03 -9.81
CA GLN A 164 9.01 29.59 -11.07
C GLN A 164 7.98 28.47 -10.88
N GLY A 165 7.60 28.15 -9.64
CA GLY A 165 6.60 27.17 -9.30
C GLY A 165 7.10 25.72 -9.20
N TRP A 166 8.40 25.44 -9.42
CA TRP A 166 8.97 24.12 -9.18
C TRP A 166 9.10 23.86 -7.69
N TYR A 167 8.88 22.61 -7.27
CA TYR A 167 9.14 22.21 -5.89
C TYR A 167 9.74 20.81 -5.80
N VAL A 168 10.42 20.59 -4.70
CA VAL A 168 10.92 19.26 -4.28
C VAL A 168 10.55 19.06 -2.82
N ASP A 169 9.86 17.97 -2.54
CA ASP A 169 9.47 17.56 -1.19
C ASP A 169 10.21 16.30 -0.76
N GLY A 170 10.84 16.33 0.41
CA GLY A 170 11.52 15.19 1.01
C GLY A 170 10.94 14.84 2.38
N LEU A 171 10.77 13.55 2.65
CA LEU A 171 10.34 12.99 3.93
C LEU A 171 11.27 11.87 4.36
N LEU A 172 11.59 11.86 5.65
CA LEU A 172 12.18 10.72 6.35
C LEU A 172 11.34 10.45 7.60
N LYS A 173 10.95 9.18 7.80
CA LYS A 173 10.09 8.79 8.92
C LYS A 173 10.52 7.46 9.51
N TYR A 174 10.53 7.41 10.85
CA TYR A 174 10.76 6.21 11.63
C TYR A 174 9.56 5.95 12.52
N ASN A 175 9.08 4.69 12.54
CA ASN A 175 7.99 4.23 13.39
C ASN A 175 8.44 3.06 14.27
N ARG A 176 7.87 3.00 15.47
CA ARG A 176 7.78 1.80 16.29
C ARG A 176 6.32 1.38 16.36
N PHE A 177 6.08 0.12 16.04
CA PHE A 177 4.77 -0.53 16.12
C PHE A 177 4.72 -1.49 17.28
N ASP A 178 3.65 -1.45 18.06
CA ASP A 178 3.28 -2.44 19.04
C ASP A 178 2.01 -3.16 18.53
N ASN A 179 2.14 -4.46 18.26
CA ASN A 179 1.15 -5.28 17.58
C ASN A 179 0.57 -6.31 18.54
N THR A 180 -0.75 -6.36 18.62
CA THR A 180 -1.51 -7.42 19.29
C THR A 180 -2.29 -8.21 18.25
N LEU A 181 -1.78 -9.37 17.86
CA LEU A 181 -2.52 -10.31 17.01
C LEU A 181 -3.58 -11.01 17.84
N SER A 182 -4.83 -10.99 17.38
CA SER A 182 -5.94 -11.72 17.98
C SER A 182 -6.85 -12.27 16.89
N ALA A 183 -6.98 -13.59 16.84
CA ALA A 183 -7.77 -14.29 15.82
C ALA A 183 -8.47 -15.52 16.43
N MET A 184 -9.33 -16.15 15.63
CA MET A 184 -10.00 -17.40 16.00
C MET A 184 -9.27 -18.56 15.34
N SER A 185 -9.11 -19.67 16.07
CA SER A 185 -8.62 -20.93 15.50
C SER A 185 -9.76 -21.71 14.83
N THR A 186 -9.42 -22.78 14.11
CA THR A 186 -10.40 -23.63 13.41
C THR A 186 -11.45 -24.24 14.36
N ASN A 187 -11.06 -24.51 15.60
CA ASN A 187 -11.97 -25.04 16.63
C ASN A 187 -12.69 -23.98 17.48
N GLY A 188 -12.61 -22.70 17.07
CA GLY A 188 -13.27 -21.58 17.74
C GLY A 188 -12.54 -21.02 18.97
N ASN A 189 -11.35 -21.53 19.33
CA ASN A 189 -10.56 -20.95 20.41
C ASN A 189 -9.85 -19.68 19.98
N SER A 190 -9.72 -18.73 20.90
CA SER A 190 -8.93 -17.50 20.66
C SER A 190 -7.44 -17.82 20.61
N ILE A 191 -6.79 -17.29 19.60
CA ILE A 191 -5.33 -17.32 19.45
C ILE A 191 -4.79 -15.90 19.44
N TYR A 192 -3.65 -15.70 20.09
CA TYR A 192 -3.06 -14.36 20.23
C TYR A 192 -1.53 -14.40 20.30
N ALA A 193 -0.92 -13.28 19.96
CA ALA A 193 0.50 -12.99 20.15
C ALA A 193 0.69 -11.48 20.23
N ASP A 194 1.64 -11.04 21.05
CA ASP A 194 2.09 -9.64 21.13
C ASP A 194 3.53 -9.55 20.64
N TYR A 195 3.82 -8.52 19.85
CA TYR A 195 5.16 -8.28 19.32
C TYR A 195 5.33 -6.83 18.87
N SER A 196 6.58 -6.35 18.80
CA SER A 196 6.91 -5.02 18.33
C SER A 196 7.75 -5.08 17.06
N GLN A 197 7.62 -4.08 16.20
CA GLN A 197 8.41 -3.94 14.97
C GLN A 197 8.81 -2.48 14.76
N ASN A 198 9.90 -2.26 14.04
CA ASN A 198 10.33 -0.93 13.63
C ASN A 198 10.18 -0.80 12.11
N ALA A 199 9.91 0.44 11.66
CA ALA A 199 9.93 0.76 10.25
C ALA A 199 10.69 2.04 9.98
N LEU A 200 11.34 2.09 8.84
CA LEU A 200 12.00 3.27 8.30
C LEU A 200 11.51 3.49 6.87
N GLY A 201 11.20 4.72 6.52
CA GLY A 201 10.81 5.07 5.17
C GLY A 201 11.18 6.48 4.80
N ALA A 202 11.29 6.68 3.50
CA ALA A 202 11.58 7.97 2.89
C ALA A 202 10.72 8.17 1.65
N SER A 203 10.40 9.42 1.34
CA SER A 203 9.79 9.78 0.07
C SER A 203 10.41 11.04 -0.50
N LEU A 204 10.39 11.14 -1.83
CA LEU A 204 10.80 12.30 -2.58
C LEU A 204 9.72 12.59 -3.62
N GLU A 205 9.19 13.80 -3.60
CA GLU A 205 8.23 14.29 -4.58
C GLU A 205 8.82 15.47 -5.34
N PHE A 206 8.60 15.49 -6.63
CA PHE A 206 8.95 16.57 -7.52
C PHE A 206 7.71 17.01 -8.29
N GLY A 207 7.44 18.30 -8.36
CA GLY A 207 6.29 18.82 -9.07
C GLY A 207 6.44 20.27 -9.49
N LYS A 208 5.40 20.76 -10.11
CA LYS A 208 5.34 22.15 -10.57
C LYS A 208 3.95 22.72 -10.40
N SER A 209 3.84 23.83 -9.67
CA SER A 209 2.62 24.64 -9.62
C SER A 209 2.54 25.52 -10.85
N ILE A 210 1.48 25.37 -11.63
CA ILE A 210 1.20 26.11 -12.87
C ILE A 210 -0.06 26.93 -12.62
N TYR A 211 0.06 28.25 -12.65
CA TYR A 211 -1.07 29.15 -12.52
C TYR A 211 -1.62 29.48 -13.92
N VAL A 212 -2.86 29.05 -14.19
CA VAL A 212 -3.58 29.37 -15.43
C VAL A 212 -4.01 30.84 -15.42
N ASN A 213 -4.41 31.32 -14.24
CA ASN A 213 -4.70 32.70 -13.92
C ASN A 213 -4.45 32.94 -12.43
N ASN A 214 -4.81 34.11 -11.89
CA ASN A 214 -4.56 34.44 -10.49
C ASN A 214 -5.34 33.57 -9.48
N GLU A 215 -6.30 32.77 -9.93
CA GLU A 215 -7.18 31.96 -9.09
C GLU A 215 -7.02 30.46 -9.33
N VAL A 216 -6.85 30.04 -10.60
CA VAL A 216 -6.82 28.61 -10.98
C VAL A 216 -5.39 28.15 -11.16
N TRP A 217 -5.07 27.06 -10.49
CA TRP A 217 -3.76 26.43 -10.57
C TRP A 217 -3.89 24.94 -10.84
N ALA A 218 -2.86 24.40 -11.46
CA ALA A 218 -2.69 23.00 -11.77
C ALA A 218 -1.31 22.53 -11.31
N GLU A 219 -1.19 21.31 -10.82
CA GLU A 219 0.03 20.81 -10.23
C GLU A 219 0.26 19.33 -10.56
N PRO A 220 0.94 19.06 -11.70
CA PRO A 220 1.49 17.75 -11.96
C PRO A 220 2.66 17.46 -11.01
N TYR A 221 2.73 16.21 -10.54
CA TYR A 221 3.81 15.75 -9.67
C TYR A 221 4.16 14.28 -9.91
N ALA A 222 5.36 13.93 -9.51
CA ALA A 222 5.84 12.56 -9.42
C ALA A 222 6.47 12.34 -8.04
N ARG A 223 6.13 11.23 -7.39
CA ARG A 223 6.66 10.83 -6.08
C ARG A 223 7.26 9.44 -6.13
N LEU A 224 8.39 9.28 -5.50
CA LEU A 224 9.02 7.99 -5.19
C LEU A 224 9.02 7.80 -3.67
N SER A 225 8.54 6.64 -3.19
CA SER A 225 8.57 6.32 -1.77
C SER A 225 9.14 4.93 -1.56
N ALA A 226 9.99 4.80 -0.55
CA ALA A 226 10.57 3.53 -0.13
C ALA A 226 10.35 3.34 1.37
N ALA A 227 10.03 2.11 1.78
CA ALA A 227 9.85 1.76 3.17
C ALA A 227 10.36 0.34 3.46
N ARG A 228 10.85 0.14 4.67
CA ARG A 228 11.23 -1.17 5.21
C ARG A 228 10.65 -1.31 6.61
N LEU A 229 9.92 -2.39 6.83
CA LEU A 229 9.42 -2.85 8.11
C LEU A 229 10.26 -4.05 8.53
N GLU A 230 10.80 -4.00 9.75
CA GLU A 230 11.61 -5.06 10.32
C GLU A 230 10.81 -6.35 10.52
N GLY A 231 11.40 -7.47 10.15
CA GLY A 231 10.81 -8.79 10.34
C GLY A 231 10.74 -9.21 11.80
N GLN A 232 9.84 -10.14 12.13
CA GLN A 232 9.68 -10.65 13.49
C GLN A 232 9.37 -12.15 13.53
N ASN A 233 9.94 -12.82 14.53
CA ASN A 233 9.56 -14.19 14.88
C ASN A 233 8.51 -14.13 15.97
N ILE A 234 7.31 -14.58 15.66
CA ILE A 234 6.18 -14.61 16.60
C ILE A 234 5.79 -16.06 16.94
N ARG A 235 5.35 -16.25 18.16
CA ARG A 235 4.78 -17.51 18.62
C ARG A 235 3.42 -17.25 19.25
N LEU A 236 2.39 -17.87 18.69
CA LEU A 236 1.04 -17.77 19.21
C LEU A 236 0.86 -18.70 20.42
N ASN A 237 -0.15 -18.40 21.25
CA ASN A 237 -0.48 -19.21 22.45
C ASN A 237 -0.80 -20.70 22.16
N ASN A 238 -1.22 -21.03 20.92
CA ASN A 238 -1.44 -22.38 20.44
C ASN A 238 -0.20 -23.07 19.86
N GLN A 239 1.01 -22.49 20.09
CA GLN A 239 2.32 -22.96 19.63
C GLN A 239 2.59 -22.77 18.13
N MET A 240 1.68 -22.21 17.36
CA MET A 240 1.93 -21.84 15.97
C MET A 240 3.04 -20.79 15.93
N LYS A 241 3.98 -20.95 15.00
CA LYS A 241 5.07 -20.01 14.76
C LYS A 241 4.82 -19.23 13.48
N GLY A 242 5.10 -17.94 13.50
CA GLY A 242 5.19 -17.08 12.33
C GLY A 242 6.56 -16.44 12.26
N ASN A 243 7.26 -16.62 11.16
CA ASN A 243 8.50 -15.92 10.85
C ASN A 243 8.17 -14.88 9.77
N ILE A 244 7.86 -13.68 10.20
CA ILE A 244 7.63 -12.54 9.31
C ILE A 244 9.00 -12.05 8.88
N ARG A 245 9.30 -12.14 7.57
CA ARG A 245 10.53 -11.57 7.00
C ARG A 245 10.40 -10.05 6.94
N ASP A 246 11.52 -9.35 6.72
CA ASP A 246 11.48 -7.91 6.45
C ASP A 246 10.50 -7.65 5.31
N GLN A 247 9.57 -6.72 5.55
CA GLN A 247 8.64 -6.27 4.53
C GLN A 247 9.17 -5.00 3.89
N ASN A 248 9.25 -4.98 2.58
CA ASN A 248 9.72 -3.84 1.83
C ASN A 248 8.59 -3.27 0.96
N SER A 249 8.68 -1.99 0.66
CA SER A 249 7.79 -1.30 -0.27
C SER A 249 8.60 -0.31 -1.08
N LEU A 250 8.34 -0.25 -2.37
CA LEU A 250 8.84 0.76 -3.30
C LEU A 250 7.70 1.19 -4.20
N THR A 251 7.25 2.42 -4.06
CA THR A 251 6.13 2.96 -4.83
C THR A 251 6.53 4.17 -5.64
N THR A 252 5.99 4.25 -6.86
CA THR A 252 5.91 5.51 -7.60
C THR A 252 4.47 5.98 -7.65
N GLU A 253 4.29 7.30 -7.54
CA GLU A 253 2.99 7.95 -7.71
C GLU A 253 3.15 9.06 -8.75
N LEU A 254 2.32 9.04 -9.79
CA LEU A 254 2.19 10.10 -10.76
C LEU A 254 0.81 10.72 -10.58
N GLY A 255 0.78 11.98 -10.24
CA GLY A 255 -0.45 12.66 -9.84
C GLY A 255 -0.59 14.06 -10.43
N PHE A 256 -1.80 14.54 -10.29
CA PHE A 256 -2.22 15.85 -10.74
C PHE A 256 -3.23 16.42 -9.75
N ASN A 257 -2.95 17.63 -9.28
CA ASN A 257 -3.87 18.42 -8.47
C ASN A 257 -4.40 19.59 -9.31
N LEU A 258 -5.67 19.92 -9.16
CA LEU A 258 -6.33 21.06 -9.79
C LEU A 258 -7.14 21.81 -8.75
N GLY A 259 -6.89 23.08 -8.57
CA GLY A 259 -7.56 23.87 -7.57
C GLY A 259 -7.88 25.29 -8.02
N ARG A 260 -8.76 25.93 -7.24
CA ARG A 260 -9.09 27.34 -7.41
C ARG A 260 -9.06 28.05 -6.06
N THR A 261 -8.36 29.17 -6.02
CA THR A 261 -8.25 30.02 -4.83
C THR A 261 -9.27 31.16 -4.91
N PHE A 262 -10.13 31.24 -3.90
CA PHE A 262 -11.07 32.33 -3.73
C PHE A 262 -10.57 33.24 -2.61
N SER A 263 -10.40 34.53 -2.89
CA SER A 263 -10.10 35.53 -1.89
C SER A 263 -11.41 36.00 -1.26
N MET A 264 -11.55 35.79 0.06
CA MET A 264 -12.75 36.21 0.82
C MET A 264 -12.60 37.66 1.28
N ASP A 265 -11.39 38.01 1.71
CA ASP A 265 -10.97 39.37 2.07
C ASP A 265 -9.46 39.55 1.81
N LYS A 266 -8.84 40.61 2.36
CA LYS A 266 -7.43 40.91 2.13
C LYS A 266 -6.46 39.85 2.68
N ASN A 267 -6.89 39.09 3.69
CA ASN A 267 -6.04 38.15 4.43
C ASN A 267 -6.61 36.71 4.49
N SER A 268 -7.79 36.50 3.91
CA SER A 268 -8.48 35.21 4.02
C SER A 268 -8.67 34.60 2.63
N THR A 269 -8.35 33.34 2.46
CA THR A 269 -8.53 32.59 1.22
C THR A 269 -9.14 31.23 1.48
N ILE A 270 -9.88 30.72 0.51
CA ILE A 270 -10.39 29.34 0.48
C ILE A 270 -9.97 28.73 -0.85
N THR A 271 -9.30 27.58 -0.81
CA THR A 271 -8.78 26.88 -1.97
C THR A 271 -9.26 25.45 -2.01
N PRO A 272 -10.43 25.17 -2.58
CA PRO A 272 -10.82 23.80 -2.92
C PRO A 272 -9.97 23.26 -4.06
N PHE A 273 -9.70 21.95 -4.03
CA PHE A 273 -8.96 21.26 -5.07
C PHE A 273 -9.43 19.82 -5.24
N VAL A 274 -9.14 19.26 -6.40
CA VAL A 274 -9.32 17.86 -6.73
C VAL A 274 -7.96 17.23 -7.04
N LYS A 275 -7.81 15.94 -6.75
CA LYS A 275 -6.60 15.16 -6.99
C LYS A 275 -6.93 13.91 -7.77
N ALA A 276 -6.08 13.54 -8.71
CA ALA A 276 -6.07 12.25 -9.36
C ALA A 276 -4.63 11.75 -9.45
N ALA A 277 -4.41 10.48 -9.14
CA ALA A 277 -3.08 9.89 -9.21
C ALA A 277 -3.13 8.41 -9.61
N TRP A 278 -2.06 7.95 -10.20
CA TRP A 278 -1.73 6.56 -10.41
C TRP A 278 -0.54 6.19 -9.55
N VAL A 279 -0.69 5.11 -8.77
CA VAL A 279 0.32 4.59 -7.84
C VAL A 279 0.70 3.20 -8.29
N ARG A 280 1.99 2.88 -8.30
CA ARG A 280 2.49 1.54 -8.54
C ARG A 280 3.39 1.10 -7.39
N GLU A 281 3.04 -0.05 -6.80
CA GLU A 281 3.90 -0.80 -5.87
C GLU A 281 4.68 -1.84 -6.65
N TYR A 282 6.01 -1.85 -6.48
CA TYR A 282 6.91 -2.72 -7.25
C TYR A 282 7.35 -3.98 -6.50
N VAL A 283 7.29 -3.97 -5.16
CA VAL A 283 7.78 -5.11 -4.37
C VAL A 283 6.73 -6.21 -4.32
N ASP A 284 7.06 -7.36 -4.88
CA ASP A 284 6.20 -8.53 -5.04
C ASP A 284 6.74 -9.80 -4.34
N ASN A 285 7.84 -9.70 -3.61
CA ASN A 285 8.58 -10.81 -3.03
C ASN A 285 8.65 -10.80 -1.50
N ASN A 286 7.82 -10.01 -0.84
CA ASN A 286 7.66 -10.08 0.61
C ASN A 286 7.10 -11.45 1.01
N THR A 287 7.63 -12.05 2.07
CA THR A 287 7.25 -13.40 2.48
C THR A 287 7.10 -13.53 3.99
N THR A 288 6.27 -14.47 4.38
CA THR A 288 6.08 -14.90 5.76
C THR A 288 6.04 -16.43 5.81
N GLU A 289 6.81 -17.02 6.73
CA GLU A 289 6.90 -18.46 6.90
C GLU A 289 6.10 -18.90 8.14
N ILE A 290 5.33 -19.97 7.99
CA ILE A 290 4.49 -20.54 9.06
C ILE A 290 5.01 -21.91 9.48
N ASN A 291 5.24 -22.08 10.79
CA ASN A 291 5.68 -23.33 11.41
C ASN A 291 6.98 -23.89 10.84
N ASP A 292 7.92 -23.01 10.44
CA ASP A 292 9.22 -23.36 9.88
C ASP A 292 9.12 -24.31 8.64
N ARG A 293 8.00 -24.24 7.89
CA ARG A 293 7.74 -25.17 6.76
C ARG A 293 7.09 -24.51 5.54
N ASN A 294 6.11 -23.64 5.76
CA ASN A 294 5.28 -23.12 4.67
C ASN A 294 5.57 -21.63 4.48
N THR A 295 6.13 -21.26 3.36
CA THR A 295 6.39 -19.87 2.99
C THR A 295 5.26 -19.35 2.12
N PHE A 296 4.71 -18.19 2.50
CA PHE A 296 3.65 -17.49 1.78
C PHE A 296 4.17 -16.15 1.28
N VAL A 297 3.76 -15.77 0.07
CA VAL A 297 3.97 -14.41 -0.44
C VAL A 297 2.96 -13.47 0.20
N THR A 298 3.44 -12.35 0.73
CA THR A 298 2.66 -11.35 1.49
C THR A 298 2.82 -9.96 0.90
N ASP A 299 2.76 -9.86 -0.42
CA ASP A 299 2.91 -8.59 -1.13
C ASP A 299 1.57 -7.92 -1.44
N LEU A 300 1.61 -6.59 -1.59
CA LEU A 300 0.54 -5.76 -2.10
C LEU A 300 0.95 -5.05 -3.40
N SER A 301 1.79 -5.70 -4.20
CA SER A 301 2.25 -5.19 -5.49
C SER A 301 1.10 -4.97 -6.47
N GLY A 302 1.27 -4.03 -7.38
CA GLY A 302 0.30 -3.75 -8.42
C GLY A 302 0.04 -2.26 -8.62
N ASN A 303 -0.98 -1.97 -9.41
CA ASN A 303 -1.39 -0.62 -9.75
C ASN A 303 -2.61 -0.20 -8.91
N THR A 304 -2.67 1.07 -8.57
CA THR A 304 -3.76 1.67 -7.80
C THR A 304 -4.12 3.03 -8.40
N GLY A 305 -5.39 3.25 -8.70
CA GLY A 305 -5.94 4.56 -9.00
C GLY A 305 -6.35 5.27 -7.71
N LYS A 306 -6.05 6.56 -7.61
CA LYS A 306 -6.35 7.39 -6.44
C LYS A 306 -7.07 8.67 -6.87
N PHE A 307 -8.12 9.04 -6.15
CA PHE A 307 -8.89 10.26 -6.35
C PHE A 307 -9.10 10.96 -5.01
N GLY A 308 -8.97 12.27 -4.99
CA GLY A 308 -9.11 13.02 -3.77
C GLY A 308 -9.83 14.35 -3.99
N LEU A 309 -10.40 14.84 -2.90
CA LEU A 309 -10.99 16.16 -2.77
C LEU A 309 -10.42 16.82 -1.53
N GLY A 310 -10.04 18.07 -1.64
CA GLY A 310 -9.52 18.79 -0.49
C GLY A 310 -9.87 20.26 -0.49
N ILE A 311 -9.62 20.89 0.63
CA ILE A 311 -9.80 22.29 0.85
C ILE A 311 -8.68 22.82 1.77
N ASN A 312 -8.13 23.97 1.39
CA ASN A 312 -7.29 24.75 2.28
C ASN A 312 -7.96 26.09 2.53
N ALA A 313 -7.97 26.54 3.77
CA ALA A 313 -8.51 27.81 4.18
C ALA A 313 -7.49 28.55 5.03
N SER A 314 -7.13 29.76 4.63
CA SER A 314 -6.36 30.69 5.46
C SER A 314 -7.32 31.75 5.99
N PHE A 315 -7.45 31.84 7.30
CA PHE A 315 -8.35 32.78 7.96
C PHE A 315 -7.68 34.15 8.18
N ASN A 316 -6.35 34.12 8.34
CA ASN A 316 -5.49 35.28 8.44
C ASN A 316 -4.07 34.87 8.07
N LYS A 317 -3.06 35.72 8.30
CA LYS A 317 -1.65 35.36 8.04
C LYS A 317 -1.12 34.26 8.95
N GLU A 318 -1.74 34.06 10.11
CA GLU A 318 -1.25 33.17 11.15
C GLU A 318 -1.93 31.81 11.16
N LEU A 319 -3.25 31.77 10.86
CA LEU A 319 -4.04 30.54 11.03
C LEU A 319 -4.56 30.02 9.70
N SER A 320 -4.24 28.76 9.42
CA SER A 320 -4.81 28.02 8.32
C SER A 320 -5.33 26.63 8.71
N LEU A 321 -6.31 26.17 7.96
CA LEU A 321 -6.94 24.85 8.10
C LEU A 321 -6.78 24.13 6.76
N PHE A 322 -6.54 22.83 6.81
CA PHE A 322 -6.61 21.97 5.64
C PHE A 322 -7.44 20.72 5.93
N ALA A 323 -8.14 20.25 4.92
CA ALA A 323 -8.87 19.00 4.98
C ALA A 323 -8.83 18.31 3.63
N GLU A 324 -8.70 16.99 3.62
CA GLU A 324 -8.64 16.18 2.43
C GLU A 324 -9.30 14.82 2.67
N VAL A 325 -9.96 14.32 1.65
CA VAL A 325 -10.50 12.96 1.60
C VAL A 325 -10.07 12.30 0.30
N ASP A 326 -9.58 11.07 0.39
CA ASP A 326 -9.12 10.27 -0.73
C ASP A 326 -9.88 8.94 -0.80
N TYR A 327 -10.10 8.48 -2.02
CA TYR A 327 -10.47 7.12 -2.38
C TYR A 327 -9.37 6.52 -3.24
N ALA A 328 -8.97 5.28 -2.96
CA ALA A 328 -8.01 4.58 -3.80
C ALA A 328 -8.47 3.14 -4.06
N LYS A 329 -8.23 2.65 -5.27
CA LYS A 329 -8.56 1.29 -5.68
C LYS A 329 -7.47 0.68 -6.54
N GLY A 330 -6.97 -0.45 -6.08
CA GLY A 330 -6.06 -1.34 -6.77
C GLY A 330 -6.62 -2.76 -6.89
N GLU A 331 -5.81 -3.67 -7.41
CA GLU A 331 -6.21 -5.07 -7.60
C GLU A 331 -6.29 -5.85 -6.28
N LYS A 332 -5.36 -5.58 -5.33
CA LYS A 332 -5.21 -6.31 -4.06
C LYS A 332 -5.73 -5.53 -2.87
N GLN A 333 -5.91 -4.22 -3.01
CA GLN A 333 -6.26 -3.30 -1.95
C GLN A 333 -7.25 -2.25 -2.47
N GLU A 334 -8.20 -1.90 -1.63
CA GLU A 334 -9.09 -0.76 -1.81
C GLU A 334 -9.11 0.06 -0.53
N ASP A 335 -8.92 1.37 -0.65
CA ASP A 335 -9.03 2.34 0.45
C ASP A 335 -10.30 3.19 0.20
N PRO A 336 -11.46 2.75 0.70
CA PRO A 336 -12.73 3.42 0.46
C PRO A 336 -12.77 4.85 1.02
N LEU A 337 -12.01 5.10 2.07
CA LEU A 337 -11.90 6.41 2.69
C LEU A 337 -10.54 6.55 3.38
N GLN A 338 -9.81 7.57 2.98
CA GLN A 338 -8.69 8.13 3.73
C GLN A 338 -8.98 9.61 3.94
N ALA A 339 -8.91 10.09 5.16
CA ALA A 339 -9.23 11.47 5.49
C ALA A 339 -8.15 12.07 6.38
N ASN A 340 -7.88 13.34 6.18
CA ASN A 340 -7.05 14.11 7.08
C ASN A 340 -7.61 15.53 7.25
N VAL A 341 -7.46 16.06 8.47
CA VAL A 341 -7.83 17.43 8.82
C VAL A 341 -6.74 17.99 9.69
N GLY A 342 -6.28 19.19 9.41
CA GLY A 342 -5.23 19.81 10.20
C GLY A 342 -5.33 21.31 10.29
N PHE A 343 -4.60 21.84 11.26
CA PHE A 343 -4.49 23.26 11.56
C PHE A 343 -3.01 23.61 11.58
N ARG A 344 -2.71 24.80 11.09
CA ARG A 344 -1.39 25.41 11.15
C ARG A 344 -1.48 26.79 11.75
N TYR A 345 -0.59 27.07 12.67
CA TYR A 345 -0.32 28.40 13.21
C TYR A 345 1.07 28.87 12.79
N SER A 346 1.13 29.99 12.08
CA SER A 346 2.38 30.64 11.62
C SER A 346 2.74 31.81 12.54
N PHE A 347 4.03 31.98 12.88
CA PHE A 347 4.54 33.00 13.80
C PHE A 347 5.91 33.50 13.42
#